data_f16b16cd144d50139ac3b07baf9798f5
#
_entry.id   f16b16cd144d50139ac3b07baf9798f5
#
_cell.length_a   1.000
_cell.length_b   1.000
_cell.length_c   1.000
_cell.angle_alpha   90.00
_cell.angle_beta   90.00
_cell.angle_gamma   90.00
#
_symmetry.space_group_name_H-M   'P 1'
#
loop_
_entity.id
_entity.type
_entity.pdbx_description
1 polymer ?
#
loop_
_entity_poly.entity_id
_entity_poly.type
_entity_poly.pdbx_seq_one_letter_code
_entity_poly.pdbx_strand_id
1 'polypeptide(L)'
;NKTKDAGLQAYYKLLSQAEGANSISQFNHPGTTFGNFIDFGYWDAVVDTRMYMVEVGNGEGQIGAGGYYPSYEQYIMALDKGWHVAPTNNQDNHKGRWGNANDARDVILTDDFTEDGIYAALRARRMYATEDKNLDLDYTVNGNMMGSIIDVPEKLNFEISFNDPDRTDSIAKVELVVNSGKVAYTWDSAADLAKGSVSVELAPE
;
A
#
# COMPACT_ATOMS: atom_id res chain seq x y z
N ASN A 1 18.04 3.04 9.39
CA ASN A 1 18.20 4.38 9.96
C ASN A 1 17.11 4.66 10.97
N LYS A 2 17.42 4.61 12.25
CA LYS A 2 16.49 5.10 13.28
C LYS A 2 16.28 6.59 13.01
N THR A 3 15.17 6.93 12.38
CA THR A 3 14.84 8.30 12.03
C THR A 3 14.75 9.10 13.34
N LYS A 4 15.72 9.98 13.54
CA LYS A 4 15.70 10.85 14.70
C LYS A 4 14.66 11.94 14.48
N ASP A 5 13.98 12.30 15.55
CA ASP A 5 12.93 13.31 15.58
C ASP A 5 13.29 14.59 14.79
N ALA A 6 14.41 15.22 15.12
CA ALA A 6 14.87 16.43 14.42
C ALA A 6 15.11 16.21 12.91
N GLY A 7 15.58 15.03 12.51
CA GLY A 7 15.78 14.70 11.09
C GLY A 7 14.47 14.55 10.34
N LEU A 8 13.46 13.93 10.95
CA LEU A 8 12.14 13.79 10.37
C LEU A 8 11.45 15.17 10.20
N GLN A 9 11.49 16.00 11.24
CA GLN A 9 10.94 17.35 11.15
C GLN A 9 11.66 18.21 10.10
N ALA A 10 12.97 18.11 9.97
CA ALA A 10 13.74 18.81 8.93
C ALA A 10 13.34 18.32 7.53
N TYR A 11 13.12 17.02 7.35
CA TYR A 11 12.66 16.45 6.09
C TYR A 11 11.24 16.92 5.73
N TYR A 12 10.32 16.90 6.69
CA TYR A 12 8.96 17.40 6.45
C TYR A 12 8.93 18.90 6.15
N LYS A 13 9.79 19.68 6.82
CA LYS A 13 9.95 21.11 6.49
C LYS A 13 10.43 21.28 5.04
N LEU A 14 11.36 20.46 4.56
CA LEU A 14 11.81 20.50 3.16
C LEU A 14 10.67 20.13 2.20
N LEU A 15 9.94 19.05 2.49
CA LEU A 15 8.79 18.65 1.69
C LEU A 15 7.70 19.72 1.63
N SER A 16 7.49 20.50 2.70
CA SER A 16 6.47 21.54 2.74
C SER A 16 6.83 22.82 1.94
N GLN A 17 8.08 22.97 1.50
CA GLN A 17 8.54 24.10 0.70
C GLN A 17 8.16 23.95 -0.78
N ALA A 18 8.30 25.04 -1.55
CA ALA A 18 7.99 25.04 -2.99
C ALA A 18 8.83 24.02 -3.77
N GLU A 19 10.09 23.84 -3.41
CA GLU A 19 11.01 22.88 -4.00
C GLU A 19 10.55 21.42 -3.82
N GLY A 20 9.80 21.13 -2.75
CA GLY A 20 9.22 19.81 -2.48
C GLY A 20 7.89 19.56 -3.20
N ALA A 21 7.31 20.54 -3.91
CA ALA A 21 5.94 20.45 -4.42
C ALA A 21 5.68 19.30 -5.39
N ASN A 22 6.70 18.89 -6.13
CA ASN A 22 6.62 17.78 -7.11
C ASN A 22 7.21 16.47 -6.58
N SER A 23 7.61 16.41 -5.31
CA SER A 23 8.16 15.19 -4.72
C SER A 23 7.14 14.07 -4.68
N ILE A 24 7.63 12.85 -4.87
CA ILE A 24 6.92 11.61 -4.55
C ILE A 24 7.75 10.94 -3.47
N SER A 25 7.22 10.88 -2.27
CA SER A 25 7.93 10.38 -1.10
C SER A 25 7.32 9.11 -0.55
N GLN A 26 8.15 8.30 0.11
CA GLN A 26 7.78 7.02 0.69
C GLN A 26 8.37 6.86 2.08
N PHE A 27 7.64 6.25 2.98
CA PHE A 27 8.13 5.71 4.23
C PHE A 27 8.78 4.35 3.98
N ASN A 28 10.12 4.29 3.98
CA ASN A 28 10.85 3.05 3.69
C ASN A 28 11.01 2.18 4.94
N HIS A 29 10.80 0.87 4.77
CA HIS A 29 11.08 -0.18 5.76
C HIS A 29 10.74 0.20 7.21
N PRO A 30 9.52 0.71 7.50
CA PRO A 30 9.14 1.00 8.88
C PRO A 30 9.13 -0.31 9.69
N GLY A 31 9.51 -0.22 10.96
CA GLY A 31 9.51 -1.38 11.84
C GLY A 31 10.54 -1.30 12.96
N THR A 32 10.62 -2.35 13.75
CA THR A 32 11.48 -2.41 14.93
C THR A 32 12.97 -2.33 14.59
N THR A 33 13.37 -2.79 13.43
CA THR A 33 14.76 -2.80 12.97
C THR A 33 15.24 -1.40 12.57
N PHE A 34 14.41 -0.66 11.80
CA PHE A 34 14.79 0.61 11.19
C PHE A 34 14.13 1.82 11.82
N GLY A 35 13.05 1.63 12.59
CA GLY A 35 12.25 2.66 13.24
C GLY A 35 10.96 2.98 12.48
N ASN A 36 10.02 3.66 13.16
CA ASN A 36 8.66 3.92 12.66
C ASN A 36 8.40 5.40 12.39
N PHE A 37 9.41 6.19 12.04
CA PHE A 37 9.22 7.61 11.75
C PHE A 37 8.52 8.36 12.91
N ILE A 38 8.94 8.09 14.16
CA ILE A 38 8.29 8.60 15.37
C ILE A 38 6.79 8.23 15.43
N ASP A 39 6.51 6.94 15.16
CA ASP A 39 5.16 6.38 15.02
C ASP A 39 4.30 7.17 14.02
N PHE A 40 4.91 7.49 12.85
CA PHE A 40 4.30 8.33 11.80
C PHE A 40 3.77 9.67 12.32
N GLY A 41 4.46 10.22 13.31
CA GLY A 41 4.12 11.49 13.95
C GLY A 41 4.32 12.71 13.04
N TYR A 42 3.94 13.86 13.58
CA TYR A 42 4.05 15.15 12.88
C TYR A 42 3.29 15.21 11.56
N TRP A 43 2.14 14.56 11.48
CA TRP A 43 1.26 14.68 10.30
C TRP A 43 0.98 16.16 9.99
N ASP A 44 1.10 16.52 8.73
CA ASP A 44 0.86 17.86 8.21
C ASP A 44 0.17 17.75 6.85
N ALA A 45 -0.89 18.52 6.64
CA ALA A 45 -1.70 18.45 5.43
C ALA A 45 -0.92 18.72 4.13
N VAL A 46 0.12 19.57 4.17
CA VAL A 46 0.94 19.85 2.98
C VAL A 46 1.91 18.68 2.74
N VAL A 47 2.52 18.15 3.79
CA VAL A 47 3.44 17.00 3.68
C VAL A 47 2.69 15.75 3.22
N ASP A 48 1.47 15.53 3.69
CA ASP A 48 0.60 14.43 3.28
C ASP A 48 0.35 14.41 1.76
N THR A 49 0.18 15.58 1.13
CA THR A 49 0.04 15.66 -0.33
C THR A 49 1.30 15.29 -1.12
N ARG A 50 2.40 14.98 -0.45
CA ARG A 50 3.72 14.67 -1.04
C ARG A 50 4.30 13.35 -0.53
N MET A 51 3.64 12.75 0.45
CA MET A 51 3.94 11.42 1.00
C MET A 51 2.90 10.45 0.44
N TYR A 52 3.29 9.62 -0.52
CA TYR A 52 2.34 8.81 -1.29
C TYR A 52 2.37 7.33 -0.94
N MET A 53 3.45 6.85 -0.32
CA MET A 53 3.67 5.42 -0.17
C MET A 53 4.27 5.06 1.18
N VAL A 54 4.07 3.81 1.57
CA VAL A 54 4.72 3.18 2.72
C VAL A 54 5.05 1.73 2.39
N GLU A 55 6.24 1.28 2.71
CA GLU A 55 6.61 -0.12 2.54
C GLU A 55 5.87 -1.01 3.54
N VAL A 56 5.17 -2.02 3.03
CA VAL A 56 4.51 -3.08 3.81
C VAL A 56 5.35 -4.36 3.85
N GLY A 57 6.37 -4.42 3.02
CA GLY A 57 7.38 -5.46 2.99
C GLY A 57 8.67 -4.92 2.37
N ASN A 58 9.80 -5.36 2.88
CA ASN A 58 11.13 -4.93 2.43
C ASN A 58 12.11 -6.08 2.52
N GLY A 59 13.03 -6.16 1.58
CA GLY A 59 14.17 -7.07 1.59
C GLY A 59 14.20 -8.09 0.46
N GLU A 60 15.42 -8.56 0.17
CA GLU A 60 15.71 -9.49 -0.93
C GLU A 60 15.68 -10.97 -0.52
N GLY A 61 15.35 -11.27 0.74
CA GLY A 61 15.19 -12.63 1.24
C GLY A 61 13.93 -13.29 0.72
N GLN A 62 13.85 -14.60 0.93
CA GLN A 62 12.63 -15.35 0.64
C GLN A 62 11.48 -14.84 1.50
N ILE A 63 10.31 -14.62 0.90
CA ILE A 63 9.09 -14.21 1.60
C ILE A 63 8.75 -15.25 2.68
N GLY A 64 8.45 -14.77 3.88
CA GLY A 64 8.22 -15.61 5.05
C GLY A 64 9.48 -16.15 5.74
N ALA A 65 10.68 -15.76 5.28
CA ALA A 65 11.96 -16.19 5.83
C ALA A 65 12.90 -15.03 6.17
N GLY A 66 14.09 -15.31 6.65
CA GLY A 66 15.07 -14.29 7.00
C GLY A 66 15.53 -13.45 5.82
N GLY A 67 15.66 -12.14 6.04
CA GLY A 67 16.05 -11.17 5.01
C GLY A 67 14.87 -10.58 4.25
N TYR A 68 13.64 -10.92 4.63
CA TYR A 68 12.41 -10.25 4.25
C TYR A 68 11.71 -9.76 5.52
N TYR A 69 11.24 -8.52 5.51
CA TYR A 69 10.73 -7.79 6.69
C TYR A 69 9.33 -7.24 6.39
N PRO A 70 8.26 -7.96 6.74
CA PRO A 70 6.89 -7.45 6.63
C PRO A 70 6.64 -6.33 7.63
N SER A 71 5.87 -5.32 7.23
CA SER A 71 5.53 -4.13 8.03
C SER A 71 4.06 -3.71 7.88
N TYR A 72 3.17 -4.69 7.80
CA TYR A 72 1.73 -4.45 7.63
C TYR A 72 1.11 -3.67 8.80
N GLU A 73 1.53 -3.94 10.03
CA GLU A 73 1.07 -3.19 11.21
C GLU A 73 1.47 -1.70 11.16
N GLN A 74 2.63 -1.40 10.58
CA GLN A 74 3.10 -0.05 10.39
C GLN A 74 2.30 0.69 9.32
N TYR A 75 1.83 -0.01 8.29
CA TYR A 75 0.91 0.53 7.30
C TYR A 75 -0.41 0.94 7.95
N ILE A 76 -1.02 0.06 8.73
CA ILE A 76 -2.23 0.37 9.51
C ILE A 76 -2.00 1.61 10.38
N MET A 77 -0.88 1.65 11.11
CA MET A 77 -0.53 2.80 11.96
C MET A 77 -0.42 4.10 11.16
N ALA A 78 0.20 4.08 9.98
CA ALA A 78 0.31 5.26 9.12
C ALA A 78 -1.08 5.78 8.71
N LEU A 79 -1.96 4.89 8.27
CA LEU A 79 -3.34 5.24 7.89
C LEU A 79 -4.13 5.81 9.09
N ASP A 80 -4.04 5.17 10.27
CA ASP A 80 -4.70 5.64 11.50
C ASP A 80 -4.17 6.99 11.99
N LYS A 81 -2.94 7.37 11.61
CA LYS A 81 -2.38 8.70 11.86
C LYS A 81 -2.82 9.76 10.85
N GLY A 82 -3.61 9.40 9.85
CA GLY A 82 -4.18 10.29 8.85
C GLY A 82 -3.34 10.44 7.57
N TRP A 83 -2.28 9.64 7.39
CA TRP A 83 -1.52 9.65 6.15
C TRP A 83 -2.30 8.95 5.04
N HIS A 84 -2.41 9.60 3.87
CA HIS A 84 -2.99 9.03 2.67
C HIS A 84 -1.89 8.36 1.83
N VAL A 85 -1.53 7.14 2.19
CA VAL A 85 -0.42 6.39 1.58
C VAL A 85 -0.89 5.07 0.97
N ALA A 86 -0.29 4.69 -0.15
CA ALA A 86 -0.45 3.37 -0.76
C ALA A 86 0.64 2.42 -0.27
N PRO A 87 0.39 1.11 -0.24
CA PRO A 87 1.38 0.12 0.15
C PRO A 87 2.38 -0.14 -0.99
N THR A 88 3.65 -0.38 -0.63
CA THR A 88 4.69 -0.90 -1.53
C THR A 88 5.37 -2.12 -0.91
N ASN A 89 5.91 -3.00 -1.76
CA ASN A 89 6.67 -4.16 -1.33
C ASN A 89 7.97 -4.27 -2.13
N ASN A 90 9.04 -3.72 -1.56
CA ASN A 90 10.30 -3.53 -2.27
C ASN A 90 11.34 -4.58 -1.90
N GLN A 91 12.10 -5.05 -2.88
CA GLN A 91 13.14 -6.05 -2.64
C GLN A 91 14.40 -5.46 -2.00
N ASP A 92 14.55 -4.13 -1.99
CA ASP A 92 15.74 -3.41 -1.45
C ASP A 92 17.06 -4.06 -1.90
N ASN A 93 17.12 -4.38 -3.19
CA ASN A 93 18.16 -5.23 -3.75
C ASN A 93 19.50 -4.49 -3.92
N HIS A 94 20.54 -5.02 -3.27
CA HIS A 94 21.91 -4.49 -3.32
C HIS A 94 22.88 -5.37 -4.11
N LYS A 95 22.41 -6.41 -4.81
CA LYS A 95 23.24 -7.43 -5.47
C LYS A 95 22.95 -7.60 -6.96
N GLY A 96 22.26 -6.63 -7.58
CA GLY A 96 21.97 -6.67 -9.02
C GLY A 96 20.91 -7.71 -9.43
N ARG A 97 20.02 -8.11 -8.53
CA ARG A 97 18.90 -9.03 -8.78
C ARG A 97 17.57 -8.31 -8.83
N TRP A 98 17.53 -7.17 -9.49
CA TRP A 98 16.33 -6.33 -9.55
C TRP A 98 15.14 -7.07 -10.20
N GLY A 99 14.02 -7.15 -9.47
CA GLY A 99 12.82 -7.83 -9.91
C GLY A 99 12.85 -9.36 -9.82
N ASN A 100 13.97 -9.99 -9.42
CA ASN A 100 14.08 -11.44 -9.37
C ASN A 100 14.70 -11.99 -8.07
N ALA A 101 14.81 -11.17 -7.03
CA ALA A 101 15.31 -11.61 -5.74
C ALA A 101 14.27 -12.46 -4.99
N ASN A 102 13.00 -12.10 -5.07
CA ASN A 102 11.84 -12.82 -4.58
C ASN A 102 10.59 -12.42 -5.39
N ASP A 103 9.40 -12.85 -4.97
CA ASP A 103 8.14 -12.60 -5.68
C ASP A 103 7.40 -11.34 -5.22
N ALA A 104 8.00 -10.53 -4.34
CA ALA A 104 7.44 -9.23 -3.94
C ALA A 104 7.37 -8.27 -5.14
N ARG A 105 6.22 -7.60 -5.29
CA ARG A 105 5.97 -6.64 -6.37
C ARG A 105 5.16 -5.45 -5.89
N ASP A 106 5.39 -4.33 -6.56
CA ASP A 106 4.47 -3.19 -6.61
C ASP A 106 3.73 -3.24 -7.94
N VAL A 107 2.41 -3.23 -7.89
CA VAL A 107 1.58 -3.19 -9.09
C VAL A 107 0.97 -1.80 -9.21
N ILE A 108 1.19 -1.15 -10.35
CA ILE A 108 0.69 0.19 -10.65
C ILE A 108 -0.41 0.08 -11.70
N LEU A 109 -1.58 0.62 -11.39
CA LEU A 109 -2.74 0.62 -12.26
C LEU A 109 -2.75 1.90 -13.11
N THR A 110 -2.50 1.76 -14.41
CA THR A 110 -2.48 2.88 -15.36
C THR A 110 -2.88 2.42 -16.76
N ASP A 111 -3.63 3.27 -17.47
CA ASP A 111 -3.93 3.09 -18.89
C ASP A 111 -2.86 3.74 -19.80
N ASP A 112 -1.95 4.51 -19.20
CA ASP A 112 -0.87 5.22 -19.90
C ASP A 112 0.49 4.67 -19.41
N PHE A 113 1.08 3.75 -20.19
CA PHE A 113 2.40 3.16 -19.89
C PHE A 113 3.55 4.06 -20.36
N THR A 114 3.50 5.33 -19.90
CA THR A 114 4.57 6.31 -20.06
C THR A 114 5.13 6.72 -18.68
N GLU A 115 6.25 7.45 -18.65
CA GLU A 115 6.78 8.01 -17.41
C GLU A 115 5.75 8.90 -16.71
N ASP A 116 5.08 9.78 -17.45
CA ASP A 116 4.05 10.68 -16.91
C ASP A 116 2.84 9.91 -16.38
N GLY A 117 2.38 8.87 -17.09
CA GLY A 117 1.28 8.02 -16.67
C GLY A 117 1.60 7.24 -15.39
N ILE A 118 2.81 6.71 -15.27
CA ILE A 118 3.28 6.04 -14.05
C ILE A 118 3.30 7.01 -12.86
N TYR A 119 3.89 8.21 -13.04
CA TYR A 119 3.91 9.21 -11.96
C TYR A 119 2.51 9.71 -11.59
N ALA A 120 1.61 9.83 -12.56
CA ALA A 120 0.21 10.18 -12.29
C ALA A 120 -0.49 9.11 -11.45
N ALA A 121 -0.30 7.83 -11.77
CA ALA A 121 -0.85 6.71 -11.01
C ALA A 121 -0.28 6.65 -9.58
N LEU A 122 1.03 6.85 -9.40
CA LEU A 122 1.66 6.92 -8.08
C LEU A 122 1.06 8.06 -7.23
N ARG A 123 0.90 9.26 -7.80
CA ARG A 123 0.26 10.39 -7.10
C ARG A 123 -1.21 10.15 -6.79
N ALA A 124 -1.91 9.39 -7.60
CA ALA A 124 -3.28 8.97 -7.37
C ALA A 124 -3.38 7.75 -6.44
N ARG A 125 -2.25 7.17 -5.99
CA ARG A 125 -2.18 5.95 -5.16
C ARG A 125 -2.87 4.74 -5.81
N ARG A 126 -2.93 4.69 -7.13
CA ARG A 126 -3.51 3.59 -7.91
C ARG A 126 -2.52 2.45 -7.98
N MET A 127 -2.35 1.78 -6.87
CA MET A 127 -1.38 0.70 -6.75
C MET A 127 -1.71 -0.21 -5.57
N TYR A 128 -1.17 -1.42 -5.63
CA TYR A 128 -1.16 -2.35 -4.52
C TYR A 128 0.19 -3.06 -4.39
N ALA A 129 0.45 -3.60 -3.22
CA ALA A 129 1.62 -4.41 -2.93
C ALA A 129 1.22 -5.88 -2.87
N THR A 130 2.08 -6.77 -3.36
CA THR A 130 1.85 -8.21 -3.31
C THR A 130 3.11 -8.97 -2.96
N GLU A 131 2.97 -10.12 -2.33
CA GLU A 131 4.00 -11.14 -2.11
C GLU A 131 3.98 -12.22 -3.19
N ASP A 132 3.09 -12.09 -4.15
CA ASP A 132 2.97 -12.92 -5.33
C ASP A 132 3.30 -12.11 -6.59
N LYS A 133 4.06 -12.72 -7.52
CA LYS A 133 4.60 -12.02 -8.70
C LYS A 133 3.55 -11.66 -9.77
N ASN A 134 2.38 -12.29 -9.74
CA ASN A 134 1.38 -12.20 -10.81
C ASN A 134 -0.08 -12.19 -10.32
N LEU A 135 -0.30 -11.96 -9.02
CA LEU A 135 -1.63 -11.73 -8.48
C LEU A 135 -2.23 -10.44 -9.05
N ASP A 136 -3.39 -10.55 -9.68
CA ASP A 136 -4.21 -9.40 -10.07
C ASP A 136 -5.21 -9.06 -8.97
N LEU A 137 -5.24 -7.81 -8.57
CA LEU A 137 -6.20 -7.27 -7.59
C LEU A 137 -6.68 -5.90 -8.06
N ASP A 138 -7.97 -5.73 -8.09
CA ASP A 138 -8.60 -4.41 -8.26
C ASP A 138 -9.80 -4.29 -7.34
N TYR A 139 -10.06 -3.08 -6.84
CA TYR A 139 -11.30 -2.80 -6.13
C TYR A 139 -11.76 -1.36 -6.32
N THR A 140 -13.06 -1.19 -6.23
CA THR A 140 -13.70 0.11 -6.21
C THR A 140 -14.58 0.28 -4.99
N VAL A 141 -14.77 1.53 -4.59
CA VAL A 141 -15.75 1.93 -3.58
C VAL A 141 -16.66 2.97 -4.20
N ASN A 142 -17.96 2.66 -4.31
CA ASN A 142 -18.94 3.51 -5.00
C ASN A 142 -18.47 3.91 -6.41
N GLY A 143 -17.84 2.98 -7.13
CA GLY A 143 -17.26 3.22 -8.46
C GLY A 143 -15.95 4.01 -8.48
N ASN A 144 -15.41 4.42 -7.33
CA ASN A 144 -14.10 5.07 -7.26
C ASN A 144 -13.02 4.01 -7.08
N MET A 145 -11.99 4.07 -7.94
CA MET A 145 -10.86 3.14 -7.95
C MET A 145 -10.04 3.23 -6.64
N MET A 146 -9.38 2.13 -6.26
CA MET A 146 -8.44 2.09 -5.14
C MET A 146 -7.46 3.28 -5.17
N GLY A 147 -7.08 3.78 -3.99
CA GLY A 147 -6.25 4.98 -3.82
C GLY A 147 -7.01 6.30 -3.84
N SER A 148 -8.30 6.31 -4.20
CA SER A 148 -9.13 7.52 -4.18
C SER A 148 -9.39 8.00 -2.75
N ILE A 149 -9.43 9.33 -2.57
CA ILE A 149 -9.95 9.99 -1.38
C ILE A 149 -11.36 10.47 -1.73
N ILE A 150 -12.35 9.99 -1.02
CA ILE A 150 -13.76 10.31 -1.25
C ILE A 150 -14.40 10.95 -0.02
N ASP A 151 -15.37 11.80 -0.23
CA ASP A 151 -16.22 12.27 0.88
C ASP A 151 -16.98 11.09 1.48
N VAL A 152 -17.22 11.13 2.79
CA VAL A 152 -17.91 10.04 3.50
C VAL A 152 -19.36 9.94 3.01
N PRO A 153 -19.73 8.88 2.29
CA PRO A 153 -21.10 8.66 1.82
C PRO A 153 -21.95 8.00 2.90
N GLU A 154 -23.26 7.92 2.70
CA GLU A 154 -24.17 7.17 3.60
C GLU A 154 -23.89 5.65 3.56
N LYS A 155 -23.41 5.15 2.43
CA LYS A 155 -23.11 3.74 2.18
C LYS A 155 -21.85 3.58 1.35
N LEU A 156 -21.09 2.56 1.67
CA LEU A 156 -19.88 2.14 0.98
C LEU A 156 -20.14 0.82 0.27
N ASN A 157 -20.24 0.85 -1.07
CA ASN A 157 -20.37 -0.33 -1.89
C ASN A 157 -18.99 -0.73 -2.39
N PHE A 158 -18.44 -1.80 -1.84
CA PHE A 158 -17.19 -2.38 -2.26
C PHE A 158 -17.42 -3.42 -3.35
N GLU A 159 -16.67 -3.30 -4.45
CA GLU A 159 -16.56 -4.30 -5.49
C GLU A 159 -15.09 -4.66 -5.64
N ILE A 160 -14.74 -5.93 -5.47
CA ILE A 160 -13.37 -6.43 -5.43
C ILE A 160 -13.24 -7.54 -6.46
N SER A 161 -12.28 -7.42 -7.37
CA SER A 161 -11.91 -8.47 -8.31
C SER A 161 -10.47 -8.92 -8.06
N PHE A 162 -10.24 -10.22 -8.24
CA PHE A 162 -8.95 -10.83 -7.99
C PHE A 162 -8.75 -12.06 -8.87
N ASN A 163 -7.51 -12.27 -9.30
CA ASN A 163 -7.14 -13.43 -10.07
C ASN A 163 -5.69 -13.81 -9.81
N ASP A 164 -5.46 -15.08 -9.51
CA ASP A 164 -4.14 -15.68 -9.48
C ASP A 164 -4.05 -16.69 -10.63
N PRO A 165 -3.19 -16.45 -11.64
CA PRO A 165 -3.09 -17.34 -12.78
C PRO A 165 -2.30 -18.64 -12.48
N ASP A 166 -1.65 -18.74 -11.33
CA ASP A 166 -0.83 -19.90 -10.97
C ASP A 166 -1.72 -21.10 -10.62
N ARG A 167 -1.43 -22.24 -11.26
CA ARG A 167 -2.22 -23.48 -11.05
C ARG A 167 -1.95 -24.19 -9.74
N THR A 168 -0.83 -23.89 -9.11
CA THR A 168 -0.34 -24.51 -7.88
C THR A 168 -0.60 -23.67 -6.65
N ASP A 169 -1.10 -22.46 -6.87
CA ASP A 169 -1.50 -21.53 -5.82
C ASP A 169 -3.00 -21.25 -5.87
N SER A 170 -3.55 -20.70 -4.81
CA SER A 170 -4.97 -20.38 -4.74
C SER A 170 -5.24 -19.32 -3.66
N ILE A 171 -6.17 -18.45 -3.95
CA ILE A 171 -6.65 -17.47 -2.99
C ILE A 171 -7.49 -18.19 -1.94
N ALA A 172 -7.01 -18.20 -0.71
CA ALA A 172 -7.67 -18.86 0.41
C ALA A 172 -8.76 -18.02 1.06
N LYS A 173 -8.63 -16.69 1.00
CA LYS A 173 -9.62 -15.73 1.52
C LYS A 173 -9.38 -14.35 0.95
N VAL A 174 -10.44 -13.53 0.97
CA VAL A 174 -10.40 -12.08 0.77
C VAL A 174 -10.94 -11.42 2.03
N GLU A 175 -10.28 -10.41 2.52
CA GLU A 175 -10.69 -9.65 3.71
C GLU A 175 -10.78 -8.17 3.38
N LEU A 176 -11.86 -7.54 3.82
CA LEU A 176 -12.00 -6.10 3.85
C LEU A 176 -11.56 -5.59 5.22
N VAL A 177 -10.45 -4.86 5.23
CA VAL A 177 -9.85 -4.31 6.45
C VAL A 177 -10.13 -2.80 6.51
N VAL A 178 -10.57 -2.34 7.66
CA VAL A 178 -10.91 -0.95 7.94
C VAL A 178 -10.05 -0.41 9.08
N ASN A 179 -10.42 0.75 9.61
CA ASN A 179 -9.71 1.48 10.65
C ASN A 179 -9.11 0.56 11.73
N SER A 180 -7.89 0.85 12.14
CA SER A 180 -7.12 0.12 13.17
C SER A 180 -6.90 -1.37 12.85
N GLY A 181 -6.92 -1.74 11.57
CA GLY A 181 -6.70 -3.11 11.13
C GLY A 181 -7.87 -4.06 11.41
N LYS A 182 -9.06 -3.53 11.70
CA LYS A 182 -10.26 -4.33 11.95
C LYS A 182 -10.74 -4.99 10.66
N VAL A 183 -10.94 -6.29 10.66
CA VAL A 183 -11.60 -6.99 9.55
C VAL A 183 -13.09 -6.72 9.62
N ALA A 184 -13.63 -6.00 8.64
CA ALA A 184 -15.05 -5.68 8.52
C ALA A 184 -15.83 -6.78 7.82
N TYR A 185 -15.21 -7.47 6.86
CA TYR A 185 -15.83 -8.59 6.15
C TYR A 185 -14.78 -9.60 5.67
N THR A 186 -15.16 -10.86 5.58
CA THR A 186 -14.33 -11.96 5.08
C THR A 186 -15.10 -12.83 4.10
N TRP A 187 -14.50 -13.14 2.95
CA TRP A 187 -14.94 -14.15 2.00
C TRP A 187 -13.92 -15.30 2.00
N ASP A 188 -14.33 -16.48 2.45
CA ASP A 188 -13.49 -17.68 2.57
C ASP A 188 -14.18 -18.93 2.00
N SER A 189 -15.40 -18.79 1.47
CA SER A 189 -16.08 -19.90 0.86
C SER A 189 -15.50 -20.17 -0.55
N ALA A 190 -15.27 -21.44 -0.87
CA ALA A 190 -14.78 -21.83 -2.19
C ALA A 190 -15.73 -21.34 -3.32
N ALA A 191 -17.04 -21.23 -3.05
CA ALA A 191 -18.02 -20.76 -4.02
C ALA A 191 -17.88 -19.26 -4.32
N ASP A 192 -17.51 -18.43 -3.33
CA ASP A 192 -17.28 -17.00 -3.54
C ASP A 192 -15.92 -16.77 -4.22
N LEU A 193 -14.88 -17.43 -3.75
CA LEU A 193 -13.53 -17.29 -4.31
C LEU A 193 -13.44 -17.77 -5.76
N ALA A 194 -14.18 -18.81 -6.13
CA ALA A 194 -14.23 -19.30 -7.51
C ALA A 194 -14.85 -18.31 -8.52
N LYS A 195 -15.54 -17.27 -8.05
CA LYS A 195 -16.10 -16.22 -8.92
C LYS A 195 -15.05 -15.22 -9.41
N GLY A 196 -13.90 -15.14 -8.76
CA GLY A 196 -12.87 -14.13 -9.04
C GLY A 196 -13.30 -12.70 -8.69
N SER A 197 -14.48 -12.53 -8.07
CA SER A 197 -14.99 -11.24 -7.61
C SER A 197 -15.96 -11.39 -6.45
N VAL A 198 -15.96 -10.42 -5.56
CA VAL A 198 -16.85 -10.33 -4.40
C VAL A 198 -17.29 -8.89 -4.18
N SER A 199 -18.39 -8.70 -3.46
CA SER A 199 -18.90 -7.37 -3.13
C SER A 199 -19.59 -7.33 -1.78
N VAL A 200 -19.61 -6.16 -1.16
CA VAL A 200 -20.33 -5.90 0.08
C VAL A 200 -20.72 -4.43 0.19
N GLU A 201 -21.88 -4.16 0.79
CA GLU A 201 -22.29 -2.82 1.19
C GLU A 201 -22.11 -2.69 2.71
N LEU A 202 -21.41 -1.64 3.14
CA LEU A 202 -21.22 -1.31 4.55
C LEU A 202 -21.66 0.13 4.81
N ALA A 203 -22.09 0.41 6.05
CA ALA A 203 -22.20 1.77 6.53
C ALA A 203 -20.79 2.27 6.95
N PRO A 204 -20.42 3.54 6.72
CA PRO A 204 -19.21 4.10 7.28
C PRO A 204 -19.30 4.13 8.82
N GLU A 205 -18.21 3.78 9.49
CA GLU A 205 -18.09 3.83 10.96
C GLU A 205 -17.55 5.18 11.44
#